data_24a71852a6156aee05d332ce053461a5
#
_entry.id   24a71852a6156aee05d332ce053461a5
#
_cell.length_a   1.000
_cell.length_b   1.000
_cell.length_c   1.000
_cell.angle_alpha   90.00
_cell.angle_beta   90.00
_cell.angle_gamma   90.00
#
_symmetry.space_group_name_H-M   'P 1'
#
loop_
_entity.id
_entity.type
_entity.pdbx_description
1 polymer ?
#
loop_
_entity_poly.entity_id
_entity_poly.type
_entity_poly.pdbx_seq_one_letter_code
_entity_poly.pdbx_strand_id
1 'polypeptide(L)'
;MMELKDKIIKVAEENGWSVYIEDETEDNICFDFGKYSPAGQDFHVSAELEDMELYTLTNNLYERYSDFDVSSEAYLWLDNTGHGTNGAPYDMKDLYEDMEACQEMIMELYNVFNNEDWSEYYE
;
A
#
# COMPACT_ATOMS: atom_id res chain seq x y z
N MET A 1 2.01 -20.60 17.80
CA MET A 1 1.70 -19.19 17.53
C MET A 1 2.27 -18.77 16.18
N MET A 2 1.51 -18.00 15.42
CA MET A 2 1.92 -17.48 14.12
C MET A 2 3.05 -16.44 14.32
N GLU A 3 4.05 -16.44 13.45
CA GLU A 3 5.08 -15.41 13.49
C GLU A 3 4.50 -14.04 13.06
N LEU A 4 5.13 -12.95 13.54
CA LEU A 4 4.68 -11.59 13.23
C LEU A 4 4.55 -11.36 11.72
N LYS A 5 5.57 -11.75 10.95
CA LYS A 5 5.56 -11.66 9.49
C LYS A 5 4.31 -12.30 8.89
N ASP A 6 4.01 -13.51 9.33
CA ASP A 6 2.88 -14.28 8.80
C ASP A 6 1.54 -13.65 9.15
N LYS A 7 1.44 -13.05 10.34
CA LYS A 7 0.22 -12.36 10.74
C LYS A 7 0.03 -11.06 9.94
N ILE A 8 1.10 -10.33 9.66
CA ILE A 8 1.04 -9.14 8.80
C ILE A 8 0.49 -9.52 7.43
N ILE A 9 1.04 -10.58 6.84
CA ILE A 9 0.59 -11.07 5.54
C ILE A 9 -0.89 -11.48 5.60
N LYS A 10 -1.25 -12.25 6.60
CA LYS A 10 -2.63 -12.73 6.76
C LYS A 10 -3.63 -11.57 6.88
N VAL A 11 -3.33 -10.59 7.72
CA VAL A 11 -4.22 -9.44 7.93
C VAL A 11 -4.39 -8.65 6.63
N ALA A 12 -3.29 -8.42 5.89
CA ALA A 12 -3.37 -7.73 4.60
C ALA A 12 -4.19 -8.53 3.59
N GLU A 13 -3.96 -9.83 3.49
CA GLU A 13 -4.69 -10.69 2.54
C GLU A 13 -6.17 -10.77 2.86
N GLU A 14 -6.55 -10.81 4.13
CA GLU A 14 -7.94 -10.80 4.57
C GLU A 14 -8.67 -9.50 4.18
N ASN A 15 -7.91 -8.45 3.90
CA ASN A 15 -8.45 -7.15 3.49
C ASN A 15 -8.23 -6.87 2.00
N GLY A 16 -7.97 -7.92 1.22
CA GLY A 16 -7.93 -7.83 -0.23
C GLY A 16 -6.60 -7.46 -0.84
N TRP A 17 -5.53 -7.40 -0.04
CA TRP A 17 -4.20 -7.10 -0.54
C TRP A 17 -3.40 -8.36 -0.83
N SER A 18 -2.61 -8.35 -1.90
CA SER A 18 -1.57 -9.34 -2.09
C SER A 18 -0.30 -8.81 -1.45
N VAL A 19 0.56 -9.71 -0.97
CA VAL A 19 1.77 -9.32 -0.26
C VAL A 19 2.99 -9.99 -0.87
N TYR A 20 3.98 -9.18 -1.16
CA TYR A 20 5.28 -9.62 -1.67
C TYR A 20 6.36 -9.22 -0.68
N ILE A 21 7.35 -10.07 -0.50
CA ILE A 21 8.52 -9.72 0.30
C ILE A 21 9.60 -9.24 -0.67
N GLU A 22 9.91 -7.95 -0.65
CA GLU A 22 10.94 -7.37 -1.51
C GLU A 22 12.34 -7.62 -0.95
N ASP A 23 12.48 -7.54 0.37
CA ASP A 23 13.74 -7.77 1.05
C ASP A 23 13.48 -8.21 2.47
N GLU A 24 14.34 -9.06 2.98
CA GLU A 24 14.19 -9.59 4.34
C GLU A 24 15.55 -9.87 4.95
N THR A 25 15.75 -9.34 6.15
CA THR A 25 16.88 -9.68 7.01
C THR A 25 16.33 -10.22 8.31
N GLU A 26 17.20 -10.58 9.25
CA GLU A 26 16.77 -11.08 10.56
C GLU A 26 15.89 -10.06 11.29
N ASP A 27 16.20 -8.77 11.16
CA ASP A 27 15.55 -7.70 11.92
C ASP A 27 14.56 -6.87 11.12
N ASN A 28 14.68 -6.85 9.79
CA ASN A 28 13.91 -5.94 8.94
C ASN A 28 13.27 -6.68 7.77
N ILE A 29 12.06 -6.27 7.41
CA ILE A 29 11.35 -6.83 6.26
C ILE A 29 10.76 -5.66 5.46
N CYS A 30 11.00 -5.65 4.14
CA CYS A 30 10.34 -4.73 3.23
C CYS A 30 9.20 -5.47 2.53
N PHE A 31 7.96 -5.01 2.76
CA PHE A 31 6.77 -5.58 2.14
C PHE A 31 6.34 -4.74 0.96
N ASP A 32 5.84 -5.40 -0.08
CA ASP A 32 5.12 -4.77 -1.17
C ASP A 32 3.67 -5.23 -1.12
N PHE A 33 2.75 -4.30 -0.89
CA PHE A 33 1.32 -4.58 -0.82
C PHE A 33 0.67 -4.17 -2.13
N GLY A 34 -0.04 -5.10 -2.76
CA GLY A 34 -0.69 -4.85 -4.04
C GLY A 34 -2.20 -5.05 -3.97
N LYS A 35 -2.94 -4.19 -4.65
CA LYS A 35 -4.40 -4.29 -4.74
C LYS A 35 -4.86 -3.50 -5.95
N TYR A 36 -5.84 -4.04 -6.67
CA TYR A 36 -6.39 -3.30 -7.80
C TYR A 36 -7.19 -2.10 -7.32
N SER A 37 -7.00 -0.97 -8.00
CA SER A 37 -7.78 0.24 -7.74
C SER A 37 -9.20 0.07 -8.25
N PRO A 38 -10.13 0.98 -7.90
CA PRO A 38 -11.51 0.91 -8.40
C PRO A 38 -11.60 0.87 -9.92
N ALA A 39 -10.70 1.55 -10.63
CA ALA A 39 -10.66 1.53 -12.09
C ALA A 39 -9.90 0.33 -12.66
N GLY A 40 -9.35 -0.54 -11.81
CA GLY A 40 -8.66 -1.77 -12.24
C GLY A 40 -7.17 -1.61 -12.45
N GLN A 41 -6.55 -0.55 -11.97
CA GLN A 41 -5.11 -0.40 -12.02
C GLN A 41 -4.44 -1.25 -10.93
N ASP A 42 -3.32 -1.86 -11.29
CA ASP A 42 -2.53 -2.68 -10.35
C ASP A 42 -1.69 -1.76 -9.45
N PHE A 43 -2.27 -1.40 -8.31
CA PHE A 43 -1.64 -0.46 -7.38
C PHE A 43 -0.80 -1.19 -6.34
N HIS A 44 0.41 -0.69 -6.11
CA HIS A 44 1.34 -1.23 -5.11
C HIS A 44 1.86 -0.13 -4.20
N VAL A 45 2.05 -0.49 -2.94
CA VAL A 45 2.71 0.39 -1.97
C VAL A 45 3.69 -0.45 -1.16
N SER A 46 4.92 0.06 -1.01
CA SER A 46 5.96 -0.60 -0.21
C SER A 46 6.03 0.04 1.17
N ALA A 47 6.26 -0.80 2.18
CA ALA A 47 6.46 -0.33 3.55
C ALA A 47 7.39 -1.28 4.29
N GLU A 48 8.19 -0.70 5.18
CA GLU A 48 9.20 -1.45 5.93
C GLU A 48 8.79 -1.69 7.37
N LEU A 49 9.09 -2.92 7.82
CA LEU A 49 9.06 -3.30 9.23
C LEU A 49 10.52 -3.27 9.70
N GLU A 50 10.84 -2.37 10.63
CA GLU A 50 12.20 -2.22 11.15
C GLU A 50 12.28 -2.74 12.58
N ASP A 51 13.34 -3.48 12.89
CA ASP A 51 13.58 -4.07 14.20
C ASP A 51 12.40 -4.91 14.71
N MET A 52 11.62 -5.48 13.76
CA MET A 52 10.40 -6.24 14.04
C MET A 52 9.38 -5.49 14.89
N GLU A 53 9.39 -4.16 14.83
CA GLU A 53 8.45 -3.29 15.54
C GLU A 53 7.32 -2.85 14.63
N LEU A 54 6.10 -3.26 14.95
CA LEU A 54 4.95 -2.99 14.08
C LEU A 54 4.73 -1.49 13.84
N TYR A 55 4.98 -0.65 14.84
CA TYR A 55 4.79 0.79 14.67
C TYR A 55 5.63 1.36 13.53
N THR A 56 6.77 0.75 13.20
CA THR A 56 7.60 1.22 12.09
C THR A 56 6.89 0.98 10.76
N LEU A 57 6.21 -0.15 10.62
CA LEU A 57 5.42 -0.46 9.42
C LEU A 57 4.26 0.52 9.25
N THR A 58 3.48 0.76 10.31
CA THR A 58 2.35 1.68 10.24
C THR A 58 2.81 3.11 10.02
N ASN A 59 3.90 3.54 10.65
CA ASN A 59 4.46 4.87 10.42
C ASN A 59 4.91 5.03 8.96
N ASN A 60 5.53 4.00 8.39
CA ASN A 60 5.98 4.05 7.01
C ASN A 60 4.80 4.14 6.04
N LEU A 61 3.71 3.40 6.30
CA LEU A 61 2.48 3.52 5.51
C LEU A 61 1.89 4.92 5.59
N TYR A 62 1.88 5.52 6.77
CA TYR A 62 1.39 6.89 6.95
C TYR A 62 2.25 7.89 6.15
N GLU A 63 3.57 7.71 6.15
CA GLU A 63 4.46 8.54 5.34
C GLU A 63 4.16 8.38 3.85
N ARG A 64 3.91 7.16 3.37
CA ARG A 64 3.53 6.92 1.98
C ARG A 64 2.23 7.64 1.63
N TYR A 65 1.25 7.59 2.54
CA TYR A 65 0.00 8.30 2.35
C TYR A 65 0.21 9.82 2.28
N SER A 66 1.00 10.35 3.20
CA SER A 66 1.25 11.81 3.28
C SER A 66 2.03 12.34 2.09
N ASP A 67 2.96 11.53 1.57
CA ASP A 67 3.82 11.93 0.45
C ASP A 67 3.18 11.64 -0.92
N PHE A 68 2.03 10.96 -0.94
CA PHE A 68 1.37 10.61 -2.19
C PHE A 68 0.81 11.89 -2.85
N ASP A 69 1.36 12.23 -4.01
CA ASP A 69 0.91 13.39 -4.78
C ASP A 69 0.02 12.89 -5.93
N VAL A 70 -1.29 13.05 -5.76
CA VAL A 70 -2.28 12.57 -6.71
C VAL A 70 -2.03 13.14 -8.10
N SER A 71 -1.71 14.41 -8.20
CA SER A 71 -1.45 15.06 -9.50
C SER A 71 -0.23 14.48 -10.19
N SER A 72 0.86 14.30 -9.46
CA SER A 72 2.09 13.73 -10.01
C SER A 72 1.90 12.27 -10.42
N GLU A 73 1.20 11.50 -9.60
CA GLU A 73 0.92 10.10 -9.90
C GLU A 73 0.04 9.97 -11.15
N ALA A 74 -1.01 10.78 -11.27
CA ALA A 74 -1.87 10.78 -12.45
C ALA A 74 -1.08 11.15 -13.71
N TYR A 75 -0.19 12.12 -13.61
CA TYR A 75 0.63 12.57 -14.73
C TYR A 75 1.48 11.46 -15.33
N LEU A 76 1.98 10.55 -14.51
CA LEU A 76 2.82 9.45 -14.96
C LEU A 76 2.09 8.47 -15.89
N TRP A 77 0.77 8.44 -15.84
CA TRP A 77 -0.05 7.52 -16.64
C TRP A 77 -0.64 8.18 -17.89
N LEU A 78 -0.27 9.45 -18.16
CA LEU A 78 -0.76 10.17 -19.35
C LEU A 78 0.14 9.92 -20.55
N ASP A 79 -0.47 9.87 -21.73
CA ASP A 79 0.26 9.85 -23.01
C ASP A 79 0.49 11.28 -23.51
N ASN A 80 1.03 11.41 -24.72
CA ASN A 80 1.33 12.73 -25.32
C ASN A 80 0.07 13.55 -25.63
N THR A 81 -1.10 12.93 -25.66
CA THR A 81 -2.36 13.61 -25.93
C THR A 81 -3.10 14.03 -24.68
N GLY A 82 -2.57 13.69 -23.49
CA GLY A 82 -3.19 13.98 -22.21
C GLY A 82 -4.25 12.97 -21.79
N HIS A 83 -4.24 11.79 -22.37
CA HIS A 83 -5.14 10.69 -22.00
C HIS A 83 -4.40 9.57 -21.30
N GLY A 84 -5.13 8.80 -20.49
CA GLY A 84 -4.55 7.67 -19.76
C GLY A 84 -4.10 6.55 -20.68
N THR A 85 -3.05 5.85 -20.26
CA THR A 85 -2.42 4.76 -21.03
C THR A 85 -2.10 3.58 -20.10
N ASN A 86 -1.74 2.44 -20.69
CA ASN A 86 -1.31 1.24 -19.97
C ASN A 86 -2.34 0.72 -18.94
N GLY A 87 -3.62 0.71 -19.33
CA GLY A 87 -4.69 0.22 -18.46
C GLY A 87 -5.28 1.27 -17.54
N ALA A 88 -4.73 2.48 -17.52
CA ALA A 88 -5.30 3.60 -16.77
C ALA A 88 -6.56 4.14 -17.47
N PRO A 89 -7.48 4.77 -16.72
CA PRO A 89 -8.64 5.41 -17.33
C PRO A 89 -8.24 6.40 -18.42
N TYR A 90 -9.00 6.39 -19.52
CA TYR A 90 -8.69 7.23 -20.68
C TYR A 90 -8.85 8.73 -20.36
N ASP A 91 -9.94 9.10 -19.65
CA ASP A 91 -10.19 10.48 -19.30
C ASP A 91 -9.35 10.91 -18.10
N MET A 92 -8.73 12.08 -18.18
CA MET A 92 -7.87 12.62 -17.12
C MET A 92 -8.63 12.74 -15.80
N LYS A 93 -9.90 13.14 -15.82
CA LYS A 93 -10.71 13.25 -14.61
C LYS A 93 -10.84 11.90 -13.92
N ASP A 94 -11.15 10.85 -14.68
CA ASP A 94 -11.31 9.51 -14.13
C ASP A 94 -9.98 8.96 -13.61
N LEU A 95 -8.89 9.25 -14.30
CA LEU A 95 -7.55 8.88 -13.88
C LEU A 95 -7.19 9.57 -12.56
N TYR A 96 -7.46 10.86 -12.46
CA TYR A 96 -7.20 11.63 -11.24
C TYR A 96 -8.00 11.07 -10.04
N GLU A 97 -9.28 10.81 -10.27
CA GLU A 97 -10.15 10.24 -9.24
C GLU A 97 -9.65 8.85 -8.79
N ASP A 98 -9.14 8.06 -9.72
CA ASP A 98 -8.60 6.74 -9.38
C ASP A 98 -7.31 6.85 -8.57
N MET A 99 -6.48 7.85 -8.85
CA MET A 99 -5.28 8.10 -8.03
C MET A 99 -5.65 8.60 -6.64
N GLU A 100 -6.70 9.40 -6.51
CA GLU A 100 -7.22 9.76 -5.19
C GLU A 100 -7.67 8.52 -4.41
N ALA A 101 -8.34 7.59 -5.09
CA ALA A 101 -8.76 6.34 -4.49
C ALA A 101 -7.55 5.49 -4.06
N CYS A 102 -6.47 5.48 -4.83
CA CYS A 102 -5.24 4.78 -4.47
C CYS A 102 -4.64 5.36 -3.19
N GLN A 103 -4.63 6.69 -3.06
CA GLN A 103 -4.15 7.33 -1.84
C GLN A 103 -4.97 6.87 -0.62
N GLU A 104 -6.29 6.85 -0.76
CA GLU A 104 -7.17 6.40 0.32
C GLU A 104 -6.98 4.91 0.64
N MET A 105 -6.62 4.10 -0.34
CA MET A 105 -6.30 2.69 -0.12
C MET A 105 -5.11 2.51 0.82
N ILE A 106 -4.10 3.40 0.74
CA ILE A 106 -2.97 3.37 1.66
C ILE A 106 -3.45 3.63 3.09
N MET A 107 -4.35 4.61 3.27
CA MET A 107 -4.90 4.92 4.59
C MET A 107 -5.75 3.76 5.12
N GLU A 108 -6.51 3.10 4.26
CA GLU A 108 -7.28 1.91 4.66
C GLU A 108 -6.37 0.81 5.19
N LEU A 109 -5.25 0.55 4.49
CA LEU A 109 -4.28 -0.46 4.94
C LEU A 109 -3.65 -0.07 6.27
N TYR A 110 -3.27 1.22 6.41
CA TYR A 110 -2.77 1.75 7.68
C TYR A 110 -3.77 1.48 8.82
N ASN A 111 -5.04 1.78 8.60
CA ASN A 111 -6.07 1.59 9.60
C ASN A 111 -6.28 0.12 9.96
N VAL A 112 -6.20 -0.76 8.96
CA VAL A 112 -6.32 -2.21 9.17
C VAL A 112 -5.25 -2.69 10.15
N PHE A 113 -4.00 -2.31 9.93
CA PHE A 113 -2.91 -2.69 10.83
C PHE A 113 -3.00 -2.00 12.17
N ASN A 114 -3.39 -0.74 12.19
CA ASN A 114 -3.45 0.04 13.42
C ASN A 114 -4.59 -0.42 14.35
N ASN A 115 -5.64 -1.00 13.80
CA ASN A 115 -6.80 -1.49 14.57
C ASN A 115 -6.69 -2.96 14.97
N GLU A 116 -5.71 -3.69 14.46
CA GLU A 116 -5.51 -5.10 14.79
C GLU A 116 -4.82 -5.23 16.14
N ASP A 117 -5.07 -6.34 16.83
CA ASP A 117 -4.41 -6.64 18.11
C ASP A 117 -3.10 -7.37 17.87
N TRP A 118 -1.99 -6.72 18.21
CA TRP A 118 -0.64 -7.26 18.05
C TRP A 118 0.01 -7.57 19.40
N SER A 119 -0.76 -7.56 20.49
CA SER A 119 -0.23 -7.72 21.85
C SER A 119 0.50 -9.04 22.07
N GLU A 120 0.18 -10.09 21.30
CA GLU A 120 0.83 -11.39 21.41
C GLU A 120 2.33 -11.35 21.04
N TYR A 121 2.79 -10.29 20.36
CA TYR A 121 4.18 -10.14 19.92
C TYR A 121 4.98 -9.19 20.79
N TYR A 122 4.33 -8.46 21.68
CA TYR A 122 4.97 -7.43 22.50
C TYR A 122 4.48 -7.52 23.94
N GLU A 123 5.36 -7.17 24.85
CA GLU A 123 5.02 -7.15 26.28
C GLU A 123 4.36 -5.83 26.68
#